data_390f75e569da7c39a5dac79563581b0c
#
_entry.id   390f75e569da7c39a5dac79563581b0c
#
_cell.length_a   1.000
_cell.length_b   1.000
_cell.length_c   1.000
_cell.angle_alpha   90.00
_cell.angle_beta   90.00
_cell.angle_gamma   90.00
#
_symmetry.space_group_name_H-M   'P 1'
#
loop_
_entity.id
_entity.type
_entity.pdbx_description
1 polymer ?
#
loop_
_entity_poly.entity_id
_entity_poly.type
_entity_poly.pdbx_seq_one_letter_code
_entity_poly.pdbx_strand_id
1 'polypeptide(L)'
;MIYTAIDTFYLTDEQLQNSPSRKDGIDEATETTLRIYGCDLIQESGILLKLPQAVMATGQVLFHRFYCKKSFARFNVKRVAASCVWLASKLEESPRKARQVLIVFHRMECRRENLPIEHLDTFPKKYAELKMDLNRTERHLLKEMGFICHVEHPHKFISNYLAALETPPELRQESWNLANDSLRTTLCVRFKSEVVACGVVYAAARRFQVPLPENPPWWKAFDADKSGIDEVCRVLAHLYSLPKAKYIPVCKDGDSFTTSNKSWDSPSQPVPKEGIQINRSIIHLEIVNTMARLIQGTRIVTDIINILEIRFQGVPVYHFKF
;
A
#
# COMPACT_ATOMS: atom_id res chain seq x y z
N MET A 1 17.42 21.84 -18.06
CA MET A 1 16.77 20.76 -17.30
C MET A 1 17.34 19.45 -17.83
N ILE A 2 18.05 18.67 -16.99
CA ILE A 2 18.61 17.38 -17.42
C ILE A 2 17.49 16.36 -17.28
N TYR A 3 17.02 15.83 -18.42
CA TYR A 3 16.01 14.77 -18.46
C TYR A 3 16.66 13.45 -18.05
N THR A 4 16.16 12.82 -17.01
CA THR A 4 16.65 11.52 -16.54
C THR A 4 15.68 10.41 -16.95
N ALA A 5 16.14 9.15 -16.98
CA ALA A 5 15.27 8.02 -17.27
C ALA A 5 14.09 7.87 -16.27
N ILE A 6 14.21 8.44 -15.08
CA ILE A 6 13.15 8.48 -14.06
C ILE A 6 12.02 9.43 -14.46
N ASP A 7 12.33 10.51 -15.18
CA ASP A 7 11.33 11.50 -15.61
C ASP A 7 10.28 10.90 -16.56
N THR A 8 10.58 9.77 -17.20
CA THR A 8 9.63 9.06 -18.08
C THR A 8 8.45 8.43 -17.31
N PHE A 9 8.52 8.36 -15.99
CA PHE A 9 7.44 7.82 -15.14
C PHE A 9 6.47 8.88 -14.63
N TYR A 10 6.76 10.18 -14.84
CA TYR A 10 5.81 11.23 -14.47
C TYR A 10 4.84 11.47 -15.63
N LEU A 11 3.56 11.40 -15.32
CA LEU A 11 2.46 11.49 -16.27
C LEU A 11 1.66 12.77 -16.04
N THR A 12 1.15 13.33 -17.14
CA THR A 12 0.16 14.39 -17.09
C THR A 12 -1.21 13.87 -16.66
N ASP A 13 -2.08 14.75 -16.19
CA ASP A 13 -3.45 14.38 -15.82
C ASP A 13 -4.21 13.80 -17.02
N GLU A 14 -4.00 14.32 -18.24
CA GLU A 14 -4.58 13.78 -19.46
C GLU A 14 -4.14 12.33 -19.73
N GLN A 15 -2.85 12.03 -19.53
CA GLN A 15 -2.34 10.67 -19.68
C GLN A 15 -2.94 9.70 -18.67
N LEU A 16 -3.18 10.16 -17.43
CA LEU A 16 -3.84 9.36 -16.38
C LEU A 16 -5.32 9.15 -16.69
N GLN A 17 -6.03 10.17 -17.18
CA GLN A 17 -7.41 10.04 -17.62
C GLN A 17 -7.58 9.05 -18.77
N ASN A 18 -6.55 8.90 -19.62
CA ASN A 18 -6.50 7.97 -20.73
C ASN A 18 -5.69 6.70 -20.40
N SER A 19 -5.73 6.24 -19.15
CA SER A 19 -5.01 5.06 -18.70
C SER A 19 -5.40 3.79 -19.50
N PRO A 20 -4.54 2.75 -19.52
CA PRO A 20 -4.91 1.47 -20.14
C PRO A 20 -6.18 0.84 -19.54
N SER A 21 -6.43 1.06 -18.27
CA SER A 21 -7.64 0.58 -17.58
C SER A 21 -8.89 1.27 -18.10
N ARG A 22 -8.83 2.60 -18.32
CA ARG A 22 -9.93 3.38 -18.93
C ARG A 22 -10.23 2.92 -20.32
N LYS A 23 -9.18 2.67 -21.13
CA LYS A 23 -9.33 2.13 -22.49
C LYS A 23 -9.95 0.75 -22.54
N ASP A 24 -9.76 -0.08 -21.50
CA ASP A 24 -10.39 -1.38 -21.36
C ASP A 24 -11.79 -1.31 -20.66
N GLY A 25 -12.35 -0.10 -20.48
CA GLY A 25 -13.72 0.12 -19.99
C GLY A 25 -13.88 0.17 -18.47
N ILE A 26 -12.79 0.31 -17.71
CA ILE A 26 -12.86 0.49 -16.25
C ILE A 26 -13.05 1.97 -15.95
N ASP A 27 -14.08 2.33 -15.18
CA ASP A 27 -14.35 3.71 -14.76
C ASP A 27 -13.33 4.22 -13.72
N GLU A 28 -13.33 5.53 -13.49
CA GLU A 28 -12.38 6.21 -12.58
C GLU A 28 -12.50 5.76 -11.13
N ALA A 29 -13.69 5.66 -10.66
CA ALA A 29 -13.94 5.29 -9.27
C ALA A 29 -13.44 3.87 -8.99
N THR A 30 -13.69 2.95 -9.93
CA THR A 30 -13.21 1.56 -9.87
C THR A 30 -11.69 1.50 -9.95
N GLU A 31 -11.05 2.23 -10.89
CA GLU A 31 -9.59 2.27 -11.00
C GLU A 31 -8.96 2.84 -9.73
N THR A 32 -9.48 3.95 -9.20
CA THR A 32 -9.02 4.56 -7.95
C THR A 32 -9.15 3.60 -6.78
N THR A 33 -10.30 2.94 -6.64
CA THR A 33 -10.54 1.94 -5.60
C THR A 33 -9.55 0.79 -5.68
N LEU A 34 -9.27 0.27 -6.87
CA LEU A 34 -8.32 -0.83 -7.06
C LEU A 34 -6.87 -0.41 -6.79
N ARG A 35 -6.50 0.85 -7.11
CA ARG A 35 -5.19 1.39 -6.75
C ARG A 35 -5.00 1.48 -5.25
N ILE A 36 -5.97 2.02 -4.53
CA ILE A 36 -5.95 2.08 -3.06
C ILE A 36 -5.92 0.67 -2.48
N TYR A 37 -6.79 -0.22 -2.94
CA TYR A 37 -6.83 -1.62 -2.48
C TYR A 37 -5.50 -2.35 -2.66
N GLY A 38 -4.85 -2.20 -3.82
CA GLY A 38 -3.54 -2.80 -4.08
C GLY A 38 -2.44 -2.24 -3.19
N CYS A 39 -2.44 -0.92 -2.95
CA CYS A 39 -1.51 -0.28 -2.01
C CYS A 39 -1.75 -0.74 -0.57
N ASP A 40 -3.00 -0.92 -0.15
CA ASP A 40 -3.34 -1.49 1.17
C ASP A 40 -2.85 -2.93 1.32
N LEU A 41 -2.93 -3.75 0.25
CA LEU A 41 -2.35 -5.09 0.24
C LEU A 41 -0.83 -5.07 0.41
N ILE A 42 -0.14 -4.17 -0.29
CA ILE A 42 1.32 -4.01 -0.20
C ILE A 42 1.70 -3.60 1.23
N GLN A 43 1.01 -2.63 1.80
CA GLN A 43 1.28 -2.16 3.16
C GLN A 43 1.04 -3.26 4.21
N GLU A 44 -0.13 -3.91 4.19
CA GLU A 44 -0.47 -4.97 5.13
C GLU A 44 0.50 -6.17 5.02
N SER A 45 0.80 -6.60 3.79
CA SER A 45 1.74 -7.71 3.57
C SER A 45 3.15 -7.38 4.03
N GLY A 46 3.61 -6.13 3.82
CA GLY A 46 4.92 -5.66 4.29
C GLY A 46 5.04 -5.71 5.81
N ILE A 47 4.01 -5.28 6.53
CA ILE A 47 3.92 -5.38 7.99
C ILE A 47 3.99 -6.83 8.44
N LEU A 48 3.17 -7.71 7.85
CA LEU A 48 3.13 -9.13 8.19
C LEU A 48 4.47 -9.86 7.89
N LEU A 49 5.19 -9.41 6.87
CA LEU A 49 6.52 -9.90 6.51
C LEU A 49 7.64 -9.23 7.32
N LYS A 50 7.33 -8.29 8.20
CA LYS A 50 8.30 -7.48 8.95
C LYS A 50 9.33 -6.81 8.03
N LEU A 51 8.84 -6.16 6.98
CA LEU A 51 9.66 -5.41 6.02
C LEU A 51 9.79 -3.94 6.45
N PRO A 52 10.92 -3.28 6.15
CA PRO A 52 11.06 -1.84 6.33
C PRO A 52 10.05 -1.05 5.52
N GLN A 53 9.70 0.17 5.98
CA GLN A 53 8.76 1.06 5.26
C GLN A 53 9.23 1.38 3.84
N ALA A 54 10.53 1.50 3.60
CA ALA A 54 11.09 1.72 2.28
C ALA A 54 10.64 0.65 1.27
N VAL A 55 10.61 -0.63 1.67
CA VAL A 55 10.14 -1.73 0.80
C VAL A 55 8.68 -1.54 0.41
N MET A 56 7.83 -1.18 1.36
CA MET A 56 6.40 -0.95 1.10
C MET A 56 6.21 0.26 0.18
N ALA A 57 6.92 1.34 0.45
CA ALA A 57 6.88 2.55 -0.36
C ALA A 57 7.34 2.29 -1.80
N THR A 58 8.48 1.61 -1.99
CA THR A 58 8.97 1.21 -3.32
C THR A 58 7.98 0.29 -4.02
N GLY A 59 7.42 -0.69 -3.31
CA GLY A 59 6.39 -1.58 -3.85
C GLY A 59 5.14 -0.84 -4.35
N GLN A 60 4.67 0.15 -3.60
CA GLN A 60 3.51 0.97 -3.97
C GLN A 60 3.79 1.85 -5.21
N VAL A 61 4.98 2.45 -5.30
CA VAL A 61 5.36 3.21 -6.51
C VAL A 61 5.46 2.32 -7.74
N LEU A 62 6.12 1.16 -7.63
CA LEU A 62 6.20 0.19 -8.74
C LEU A 62 4.80 -0.28 -9.17
N PHE A 63 3.90 -0.49 -8.23
CA PHE A 63 2.52 -0.85 -8.47
C PHE A 63 1.78 0.25 -9.27
N HIS A 64 1.89 1.51 -8.88
CA HIS A 64 1.29 2.61 -9.63
C HIS A 64 1.89 2.75 -11.03
N ARG A 65 3.23 2.71 -11.17
CA ARG A 65 3.93 2.77 -12.46
C ARG A 65 3.47 1.63 -13.39
N PHE A 66 3.29 0.43 -12.86
CA PHE A 66 2.81 -0.72 -13.63
C PHE A 66 1.41 -0.47 -14.23
N TYR A 67 0.47 0.00 -13.41
CA TYR A 67 -0.89 0.27 -13.87
C TYR A 67 -1.04 1.60 -14.64
N CYS A 68 0.00 2.38 -14.76
CA CYS A 68 0.07 3.42 -15.78
C CYS A 68 0.36 2.87 -17.19
N LYS A 69 0.92 1.65 -17.28
CA LYS A 69 1.27 0.98 -18.56
C LYS A 69 0.40 -0.26 -18.84
N LYS A 70 -0.24 -0.83 -17.85
CA LYS A 70 -1.08 -2.03 -17.94
C LYS A 70 -2.45 -1.80 -17.31
N SER A 71 -3.42 -2.60 -17.72
CA SER A 71 -4.81 -2.50 -17.30
C SER A 71 -5.13 -3.49 -16.16
N PHE A 72 -5.95 -3.06 -15.22
CA PHE A 72 -6.55 -3.92 -14.19
C PHE A 72 -7.45 -5.01 -14.79
N ALA A 73 -8.00 -4.82 -15.99
CA ALA A 73 -8.77 -5.84 -16.69
C ALA A 73 -7.93 -7.04 -17.16
N ARG A 74 -6.62 -6.85 -17.30
CA ARG A 74 -5.69 -7.87 -17.83
C ARG A 74 -4.73 -8.43 -16.79
N PHE A 75 -4.47 -7.68 -15.73
CA PHE A 75 -3.54 -8.05 -14.66
C PHE A 75 -4.23 -7.93 -13.32
N ASN A 76 -4.32 -9.05 -12.62
CA ASN A 76 -4.98 -9.11 -11.32
C ASN A 76 -4.24 -8.29 -10.26
N VAL A 77 -4.96 -7.43 -9.55
CA VAL A 77 -4.43 -6.50 -8.54
C VAL A 77 -3.68 -7.22 -7.42
N LYS A 78 -4.19 -8.38 -6.96
CA LYS A 78 -3.61 -9.15 -5.85
C LYS A 78 -2.25 -9.75 -6.26
N ARG A 79 -2.18 -10.32 -7.49
CA ARG A 79 -0.94 -10.92 -8.03
C ARG A 79 0.14 -9.86 -8.30
N VAL A 80 -0.25 -8.72 -8.85
CA VAL A 80 0.67 -7.60 -9.08
C VAL A 80 1.18 -7.03 -7.75
N ALA A 81 0.31 -6.82 -6.76
CA ALA A 81 0.71 -6.37 -5.43
C ALA A 81 1.73 -7.31 -4.77
N ALA A 82 1.49 -8.64 -4.83
CA ALA A 82 2.43 -9.63 -4.30
C ALA A 82 3.80 -9.57 -4.98
N SER A 83 3.80 -9.41 -6.31
CA SER A 83 5.05 -9.31 -7.08
C SER A 83 5.78 -7.99 -6.84
N CYS A 84 5.04 -6.87 -6.62
CA CYS A 84 5.64 -5.60 -6.22
C CYS A 84 6.34 -5.70 -4.86
N VAL A 85 5.71 -6.31 -3.85
CA VAL A 85 6.33 -6.52 -2.53
C VAL A 85 7.58 -7.40 -2.66
N TRP A 86 7.50 -8.48 -3.44
CA TRP A 86 8.62 -9.39 -3.61
C TRP A 86 9.79 -8.72 -4.32
N LEU A 87 9.55 -8.01 -5.43
CA LEU A 87 10.57 -7.26 -6.14
C LEU A 87 11.16 -6.14 -5.26
N ALA A 88 10.30 -5.32 -4.63
CA ALA A 88 10.75 -4.24 -3.76
C ALA A 88 11.60 -4.74 -2.59
N SER A 89 11.28 -5.91 -2.02
CA SER A 89 12.10 -6.51 -0.95
C SER A 89 13.53 -6.82 -1.40
N LYS A 90 13.72 -7.15 -2.68
CA LYS A 90 15.05 -7.38 -3.27
C LYS A 90 15.78 -6.08 -3.57
N LEU A 91 15.06 -5.08 -4.10
CA LEU A 91 15.62 -3.76 -4.44
C LEU A 91 16.09 -3.00 -3.19
N GLU A 92 15.36 -3.12 -2.08
CA GLU A 92 15.67 -2.47 -0.80
C GLU A 92 16.50 -3.37 0.14
N GLU A 93 17.25 -4.31 -0.40
CA GLU A 93 18.18 -5.19 0.33
C GLU A 93 17.57 -5.92 1.55
N SER A 94 16.25 -6.13 1.52
CA SER A 94 15.50 -6.85 2.55
C SER A 94 14.76 -8.07 1.99
N PRO A 95 15.46 -8.98 1.25
CA PRO A 95 14.81 -10.00 0.44
C PRO A 95 13.99 -10.98 1.27
N ARG A 96 12.86 -11.40 0.73
CA ARG A 96 11.99 -12.44 1.28
C ARG A 96 11.89 -13.61 0.30
N LYS A 97 11.81 -14.83 0.83
CA LYS A 97 11.56 -16.01 0.01
C LYS A 97 10.18 -15.94 -0.60
N ALA A 98 10.02 -16.35 -1.87
CA ALA A 98 8.72 -16.38 -2.56
C ALA A 98 7.63 -17.07 -1.73
N ARG A 99 7.97 -18.18 -1.04
CA ARG A 99 7.08 -18.91 -0.14
C ARG A 99 6.48 -18.03 0.95
N GLN A 100 7.28 -17.17 1.59
CA GLN A 100 6.81 -16.28 2.65
C GLN A 100 5.79 -15.29 2.13
N VAL A 101 6.07 -14.67 0.97
CA VAL A 101 5.17 -13.72 0.32
C VAL A 101 3.84 -14.40 -0.05
N LEU A 102 3.90 -15.58 -0.70
CA LEU A 102 2.71 -16.31 -1.12
C LEU A 102 1.85 -16.75 0.07
N ILE A 103 2.46 -17.24 1.15
CA ILE A 103 1.73 -17.62 2.37
C ILE A 103 1.02 -16.41 2.98
N VAL A 104 1.68 -15.24 3.04
CA VAL A 104 1.07 -14.03 3.60
C VAL A 104 -0.11 -13.58 2.74
N PHE A 105 0.05 -13.48 1.42
CA PHE A 105 -1.04 -13.08 0.52
C PHE A 105 -2.21 -14.06 0.55
N HIS A 106 -1.95 -15.37 0.57
CA HIS A 106 -2.98 -16.38 0.71
C HIS A 106 -3.78 -16.22 2.02
N ARG A 107 -3.08 -16.04 3.15
CA ARG A 107 -3.75 -15.83 4.46
C ARG A 107 -4.54 -14.52 4.50
N MET A 108 -4.02 -13.45 3.92
CA MET A 108 -4.74 -12.18 3.82
C MET A 108 -6.03 -12.32 3.02
N GLU A 109 -5.99 -13.06 1.91
CA GLU A 109 -7.18 -13.32 1.11
C GLU A 109 -8.20 -14.17 1.85
N CYS A 110 -7.80 -15.31 2.43
CA CYS A 110 -8.69 -16.16 3.24
C CYS A 110 -9.37 -15.33 4.33
N ARG A 111 -8.61 -14.47 5.03
CA ARG A 111 -9.17 -13.62 6.08
C ARG A 111 -10.16 -12.59 5.55
N ARG A 112 -9.90 -11.96 4.42
CA ARG A 112 -10.77 -10.94 3.81
C ARG A 112 -12.06 -11.53 3.24
N GLU A 113 -11.99 -12.76 2.76
CA GLU A 113 -13.12 -13.49 2.17
C GLU A 113 -13.83 -14.42 3.18
N ASN A 114 -13.41 -14.38 4.46
CA ASN A 114 -13.93 -15.24 5.54
C ASN A 114 -13.83 -16.75 5.22
N LEU A 115 -12.80 -17.14 4.46
CA LEU A 115 -12.51 -18.52 4.15
C LEU A 115 -11.69 -19.20 5.24
N PRO A 116 -11.77 -20.54 5.39
CA PRO A 116 -10.89 -21.27 6.28
C PRO A 116 -9.42 -21.08 5.87
N ILE A 117 -8.55 -20.87 6.86
CA ILE A 117 -7.10 -20.71 6.61
C ILE A 117 -6.52 -22.10 6.40
N GLU A 118 -6.40 -22.50 5.15
CA GLU A 118 -5.68 -23.71 4.76
C GLU A 118 -4.18 -23.45 4.66
N HIS A 119 -3.38 -24.42 5.04
CA HIS A 119 -1.94 -24.31 4.89
C HIS A 119 -1.56 -24.56 3.42
N LEU A 120 -1.00 -23.53 2.76
CA LEU A 120 -0.58 -23.63 1.36
C LEU A 120 0.42 -24.76 1.11
N ASP A 121 1.15 -25.19 2.14
CA ASP A 121 2.13 -26.28 2.09
C ASP A 121 1.50 -27.66 1.88
N THR A 122 0.23 -27.83 2.20
CA THR A 122 -0.51 -29.09 1.97
C THR A 122 -0.90 -29.27 0.49
N PHE A 123 -0.75 -28.23 -0.33
CA PHE A 123 -1.11 -28.23 -1.75
C PHE A 123 0.09 -27.90 -2.65
N PRO A 124 1.01 -28.85 -2.89
CA PRO A 124 2.25 -28.57 -3.62
C PRO A 124 2.03 -28.11 -5.07
N LYS A 125 0.98 -28.59 -5.75
CA LYS A 125 0.64 -28.14 -7.12
C LYS A 125 0.22 -26.67 -7.11
N LYS A 126 -0.70 -26.29 -6.22
CA LYS A 126 -1.16 -24.91 -6.06
C LYS A 126 -0.02 -23.95 -5.72
N TYR A 127 0.85 -24.36 -4.81
CA TYR A 127 2.04 -23.58 -4.48
C TYR A 127 2.96 -23.37 -5.71
N ALA A 128 3.18 -24.42 -6.49
CA ALA A 128 4.01 -24.36 -7.70
C ALA A 128 3.41 -23.38 -8.74
N GLU A 129 2.11 -23.44 -8.96
CA GLU A 129 1.38 -22.53 -9.85
C GLU A 129 1.49 -21.07 -9.38
N LEU A 130 1.20 -20.79 -8.11
CA LEU A 130 1.32 -19.45 -7.55
C LEU A 130 2.76 -18.91 -7.63
N LYS A 131 3.76 -19.76 -7.43
CA LYS A 131 5.17 -19.41 -7.57
C LYS A 131 5.52 -19.08 -9.03
N MET A 132 5.01 -19.85 -9.99
CA MET A 132 5.19 -19.54 -11.42
C MET A 132 4.54 -18.21 -11.78
N ASP A 133 3.33 -17.94 -11.31
CA ASP A 133 2.63 -16.69 -11.53
C ASP A 133 3.37 -15.49 -10.90
N LEU A 134 3.87 -15.65 -9.68
CA LEU A 134 4.69 -14.63 -9.03
C LEU A 134 5.93 -14.28 -9.86
N ASN A 135 6.68 -15.28 -10.31
CA ASN A 135 7.85 -15.11 -11.17
C ASN A 135 7.48 -14.45 -12.52
N ARG A 136 6.36 -14.89 -13.13
CA ARG A 136 5.88 -14.36 -14.40
C ARG A 136 5.51 -12.87 -14.26
N THR A 137 4.77 -12.54 -13.21
CA THR A 137 4.34 -11.16 -12.94
C THR A 137 5.53 -10.25 -12.63
N GLU A 138 6.53 -10.74 -11.90
CA GLU A 138 7.76 -9.99 -11.67
C GLU A 138 8.51 -9.68 -12.98
N ARG A 139 8.60 -10.64 -13.91
CA ARG A 139 9.18 -10.38 -15.23
C ARG A 139 8.42 -9.32 -16.01
N HIS A 140 7.08 -9.32 -15.91
CA HIS A 140 6.27 -8.26 -16.51
C HIS A 140 6.55 -6.90 -15.85
N LEU A 141 6.65 -6.83 -14.51
CA LEU A 141 7.02 -5.61 -13.80
C LEU A 141 8.36 -5.06 -14.30
N LEU A 142 9.41 -5.88 -14.28
CA LEU A 142 10.75 -5.49 -14.73
C LEU A 142 10.76 -5.00 -16.19
N LYS A 143 10.05 -5.71 -17.06
CA LYS A 143 9.92 -5.32 -18.47
C LYS A 143 9.24 -3.96 -18.65
N GLU A 144 8.12 -3.74 -17.95
CA GLU A 144 7.37 -2.47 -18.06
C GLU A 144 8.12 -1.29 -17.42
N MET A 145 8.96 -1.57 -16.41
CA MET A 145 9.86 -0.54 -15.85
C MET A 145 11.11 -0.29 -16.74
N GLY A 146 11.32 -1.06 -17.82
CA GLY A 146 12.56 -1.01 -18.57
C GLY A 146 13.79 -1.30 -17.70
N PHE A 147 13.63 -2.11 -16.65
CA PHE A 147 14.63 -2.39 -15.59
C PHE A 147 15.07 -1.16 -14.77
N ILE A 148 14.42 0.00 -14.95
CA ILE A 148 14.66 1.20 -14.15
C ILE A 148 13.73 1.15 -12.94
N CYS A 149 14.17 0.47 -11.89
CA CYS A 149 13.39 0.24 -10.68
C CYS A 149 13.74 1.21 -9.54
N HIS A 150 14.62 2.16 -9.78
CA HIS A 150 14.96 3.18 -8.78
C HIS A 150 13.74 4.07 -8.49
N VAL A 151 13.52 4.32 -7.19
CA VAL A 151 12.43 5.16 -6.68
C VAL A 151 12.98 6.13 -5.65
N GLU A 152 12.61 7.38 -5.78
CA GLU A 152 12.82 8.37 -4.73
C GLU A 152 11.53 8.55 -3.91
N HIS A 153 11.68 8.69 -2.60
CA HIS A 153 10.55 8.83 -1.69
C HIS A 153 10.53 10.21 -1.03
N PRO A 154 9.37 10.80 -0.79
CA PRO A 154 9.25 12.10 -0.11
C PRO A 154 9.84 12.06 1.31
N HIS A 155 9.88 10.90 1.95
CA HIS A 155 10.43 10.72 3.30
C HIS A 155 11.89 11.19 3.43
N LYS A 156 12.70 11.03 2.38
CA LYS A 156 14.10 11.48 2.33
C LYS A 156 14.22 12.99 2.54
N PHE A 157 13.25 13.74 2.02
CA PHE A 157 13.26 15.21 2.04
C PHE A 157 12.62 15.80 3.29
N ILE A 158 11.59 15.15 3.84
CA ILE A 158 10.79 15.66 4.96
C ILE A 158 11.66 16.03 6.16
N SER A 159 12.57 15.14 6.58
CA SER A 159 13.44 15.42 7.74
C SER A 159 14.34 16.64 7.53
N ASN A 160 14.87 16.79 6.30
CA ASN A 160 15.73 17.91 5.95
C ASN A 160 14.92 19.23 5.88
N TYR A 161 13.72 19.20 5.31
CA TYR A 161 12.85 20.38 5.21
C TYR A 161 12.40 20.85 6.59
N LEU A 162 11.97 19.93 7.45
CA LEU A 162 11.55 20.27 8.81
C LEU A 162 12.70 20.78 9.68
N ALA A 163 13.91 20.25 9.49
CA ALA A 163 15.11 20.76 10.16
C ALA A 163 15.46 22.17 9.68
N ALA A 164 15.44 22.42 8.36
CA ALA A 164 15.73 23.73 7.79
C ALA A 164 14.70 24.80 8.16
N LEU A 165 13.45 24.40 8.41
CA LEU A 165 12.34 25.27 8.81
C LEU A 165 12.21 25.40 10.33
N GLU A 166 13.10 24.80 11.12
CA GLU A 166 13.11 24.81 12.60
C GLU A 166 11.74 24.48 13.22
N THR A 167 11.05 23.51 12.62
CA THR A 167 9.68 23.17 12.99
C THR A 167 9.61 22.25 14.22
N PRO A 168 8.49 22.26 14.98
CA PRO A 168 8.27 21.35 16.10
C PRO A 168 8.34 19.86 15.69
N PRO A 169 8.83 18.98 16.59
CA PRO A 169 9.00 17.54 16.29
C PRO A 169 7.70 16.82 15.91
N GLU A 170 6.55 17.30 16.40
CA GLU A 170 5.23 16.73 16.11
C GLU A 170 4.89 16.81 14.62
N LEU A 171 5.36 17.84 13.92
CA LEU A 171 5.18 17.96 12.48
C LEU A 171 5.85 16.82 11.72
N ARG A 172 6.98 16.29 12.23
CA ARG A 172 7.71 15.22 11.56
C ARG A 172 6.85 13.97 11.44
N GLN A 173 6.21 13.57 12.54
CA GLN A 173 5.36 12.37 12.55
C GLN A 173 4.16 12.53 11.62
N GLU A 174 3.48 13.66 11.66
CA GLU A 174 2.33 13.89 10.78
C GLU A 174 2.74 13.97 9.31
N SER A 175 3.83 14.70 8.98
CA SER A 175 4.36 14.75 7.61
C SER A 175 4.74 13.36 7.10
N TRP A 176 5.30 12.52 7.97
CA TRP A 176 5.63 11.14 7.65
C TRP A 176 4.38 10.28 7.38
N ASN A 177 3.35 10.44 8.20
CA ASN A 177 2.06 9.77 8.01
C ASN A 177 1.41 10.18 6.69
N LEU A 178 1.36 11.48 6.41
CA LEU A 178 0.83 12.01 5.15
C LEU A 178 1.62 11.54 3.93
N ALA A 179 2.95 11.41 4.05
CA ALA A 179 3.79 10.86 3.00
C ALA A 179 3.48 9.38 2.74
N ASN A 180 3.26 8.58 3.78
CA ASN A 180 2.81 7.20 3.63
C ASN A 180 1.45 7.12 2.96
N ASP A 181 0.49 7.97 3.37
CA ASP A 181 -0.84 7.99 2.79
C ASP A 181 -0.83 8.48 1.33
N SER A 182 0.08 9.39 0.96
CA SER A 182 0.24 9.86 -0.42
C SER A 182 0.55 8.72 -1.40
N LEU A 183 1.24 7.67 -0.94
CA LEU A 183 1.58 6.48 -1.74
C LEU A 183 0.37 5.61 -2.09
N ARG A 184 -0.78 5.82 -1.47
CA ARG A 184 -2.05 5.17 -1.85
C ARG A 184 -2.70 5.83 -3.08
N THR A 185 -2.18 6.98 -3.49
CA THR A 185 -2.67 7.80 -4.59
C THR A 185 -1.70 7.82 -5.77
N THR A 186 -2.10 8.41 -6.87
CA THR A 186 -1.24 8.59 -8.06
C THR A 186 -0.23 9.73 -7.95
N LEU A 187 -0.11 10.39 -6.79
CA LEU A 187 0.83 11.50 -6.60
C LEU A 187 2.28 11.12 -6.95
N CYS A 188 2.70 9.88 -6.63
CA CYS A 188 4.04 9.39 -6.94
C CYS A 188 4.35 9.20 -8.43
N VAL A 189 3.35 9.25 -9.29
CA VAL A 189 3.50 9.21 -10.77
C VAL A 189 3.07 10.51 -11.45
N ARG A 190 2.71 11.54 -10.66
CA ARG A 190 2.34 12.88 -11.15
C ARG A 190 3.38 13.92 -10.78
N PHE A 191 3.97 13.81 -9.60
CA PHE A 191 4.87 14.80 -9.04
C PHE A 191 6.19 14.18 -8.59
N LYS A 192 7.25 14.97 -8.65
CA LYS A 192 8.54 14.64 -8.04
C LYS A 192 8.39 14.53 -6.52
N SER A 193 9.25 13.74 -5.91
CA SER A 193 9.21 13.46 -4.47
C SER A 193 9.37 14.71 -3.61
N GLU A 194 10.12 15.70 -4.11
CA GLU A 194 10.33 17.01 -3.47
C GLU A 194 9.02 17.80 -3.37
N VAL A 195 8.23 17.82 -4.44
CA VAL A 195 6.92 18.50 -4.46
C VAL A 195 5.94 17.81 -3.51
N VAL A 196 5.91 16.47 -3.52
CA VAL A 196 5.09 15.70 -2.57
C VAL A 196 5.54 15.96 -1.13
N ALA A 197 6.86 16.01 -0.87
CA ALA A 197 7.40 16.32 0.46
C ALA A 197 6.98 17.72 0.92
N CYS A 198 7.07 18.73 0.06
CA CYS A 198 6.59 20.09 0.39
C CYS A 198 5.07 20.08 0.67
N GLY A 199 4.28 19.38 -0.13
CA GLY A 199 2.83 19.30 0.06
C GLY A 199 2.43 18.66 1.38
N VAL A 200 3.06 17.55 1.78
CA VAL A 200 2.76 16.89 3.07
C VAL A 200 3.24 17.72 4.27
N VAL A 201 4.41 18.40 4.17
CA VAL A 201 4.88 19.34 5.21
C VAL A 201 3.91 20.50 5.36
N TYR A 202 3.46 21.09 4.25
CA TYR A 202 2.48 22.17 4.26
C TYR A 202 1.13 21.74 4.87
N ALA A 203 0.63 20.56 4.51
CA ALA A 203 -0.60 20.02 5.07
C ALA A 203 -0.47 19.76 6.59
N ALA A 204 0.65 19.20 7.04
CA ALA A 204 0.94 18.98 8.46
C ALA A 204 1.03 20.30 9.23
N ALA A 205 1.76 21.30 8.71
CA ALA A 205 1.90 22.60 9.33
C ALA A 205 0.54 23.29 9.50
N ARG A 206 -0.32 23.24 8.48
CA ARG A 206 -1.69 23.78 8.58
C ARG A 206 -2.53 23.07 9.63
N ARG A 207 -2.42 21.75 9.73
CA ARG A 207 -3.16 20.96 10.73
C ARG A 207 -2.76 21.31 12.15
N PHE A 208 -1.48 21.55 12.39
CA PHE A 208 -0.95 21.93 13.71
C PHE A 208 -0.88 23.45 13.93
N GLN A 209 -1.35 24.24 12.95
CA GLN A 209 -1.33 25.71 13.00
C GLN A 209 0.09 26.29 13.20
N VAL A 210 1.09 25.60 12.67
CA VAL A 210 2.49 26.07 12.70
C VAL A 210 2.73 26.98 11.49
N PRO A 211 3.10 28.25 11.70
CA PRO A 211 3.41 29.16 10.61
C PRO A 211 4.70 28.73 9.92
N LEU A 212 4.72 28.75 8.59
CA LEU A 212 5.91 28.56 7.77
C LEU A 212 6.30 29.88 7.09
N PRO A 213 7.60 30.12 6.81
CA PRO A 213 8.07 31.35 6.19
C PRO A 213 7.41 31.60 4.83
N GLU A 214 6.82 32.78 4.64
CA GLU A 214 6.16 33.16 3.37
C GLU A 214 6.98 34.18 2.56
N ASN A 215 7.93 34.87 3.17
CA ASN A 215 8.80 35.86 2.51
C ASN A 215 10.29 35.62 2.82
N PRO A 216 11.05 35.01 1.89
CA PRO A 216 10.58 34.37 0.64
C PRO A 216 9.78 33.11 0.90
N PRO A 217 8.91 32.68 -0.04
CA PRO A 217 8.16 31.44 0.15
C PRO A 217 9.09 30.24 0.32
N TRP A 218 8.97 29.54 1.45
CA TRP A 218 9.90 28.47 1.88
C TRP A 218 10.03 27.33 0.86
N TRP A 219 8.95 27.01 0.14
CA TRP A 219 8.93 25.92 -0.84
C TRP A 219 9.81 26.18 -2.06
N LYS A 220 10.12 27.45 -2.38
CA LYS A 220 11.05 27.80 -3.47
C LYS A 220 12.48 27.33 -3.21
N ALA A 221 12.88 27.22 -1.95
CA ALA A 221 14.17 26.67 -1.56
C ALA A 221 14.29 25.17 -1.85
N PHE A 222 13.17 24.51 -2.14
CA PHE A 222 13.08 23.07 -2.37
C PHE A 222 12.53 22.73 -3.78
N ASP A 223 12.69 23.65 -4.72
CA ASP A 223 12.27 23.49 -6.14
C ASP A 223 10.80 23.06 -6.32
N ALA A 224 9.94 23.48 -5.39
CA ALA A 224 8.51 23.24 -5.47
C ALA A 224 7.75 24.51 -5.84
N ASP A 225 6.60 24.33 -6.47
CA ASP A 225 5.65 25.40 -6.80
C ASP A 225 4.39 25.29 -5.93
N LYS A 226 3.71 26.40 -5.75
CA LYS A 226 2.50 26.45 -4.91
C LYS A 226 1.37 25.62 -5.49
N SER A 227 1.25 25.56 -6.81
CA SER A 227 0.19 24.80 -7.48
C SER A 227 0.33 23.29 -7.22
N GLY A 228 1.55 22.77 -7.28
CA GLY A 228 1.84 21.38 -6.95
C GLY A 228 1.54 21.06 -5.48
N ILE A 229 1.92 21.96 -4.55
CA ILE A 229 1.63 21.82 -3.12
C ILE A 229 0.11 21.76 -2.88
N ASP A 230 -0.64 22.68 -3.48
CA ASP A 230 -2.11 22.75 -3.32
C ASP A 230 -2.78 21.50 -3.88
N GLU A 231 -2.28 20.98 -5.00
CA GLU A 231 -2.79 19.73 -5.59
C GLU A 231 -2.49 18.51 -4.70
N VAL A 232 -1.31 18.41 -4.12
CA VAL A 232 -0.99 17.35 -3.13
C VAL A 232 -1.96 17.40 -1.96
N CYS A 233 -2.22 18.60 -1.40
CA CYS A 233 -3.17 18.78 -0.30
C CYS A 233 -4.59 18.39 -0.71
N ARG A 234 -5.03 18.76 -1.92
CA ARG A 234 -6.36 18.43 -2.46
C ARG A 234 -6.54 16.92 -2.62
N VAL A 235 -5.53 16.23 -3.18
CA VAL A 235 -5.58 14.78 -3.39
C VAL A 235 -5.61 14.03 -2.04
N LEU A 236 -4.84 14.48 -1.05
CA LEU A 236 -4.87 13.88 0.28
C LEU A 236 -6.21 14.10 0.97
N ALA A 237 -6.79 15.31 0.89
CA ALA A 237 -8.11 15.58 1.42
C ALA A 237 -9.18 14.70 0.76
N HIS A 238 -9.11 14.53 -0.55
CA HIS A 238 -9.99 13.62 -1.28
C HIS A 238 -9.81 12.16 -0.83
N LEU A 239 -8.58 11.68 -0.68
CA LEU A 239 -8.31 10.32 -0.20
C LEU A 239 -9.01 10.04 1.14
N TYR A 240 -8.99 11.01 2.06
CA TYR A 240 -9.64 10.85 3.37
C TYR A 240 -11.17 10.94 3.32
N SER A 241 -11.76 11.46 2.26
CA SER A 241 -13.22 11.45 2.06
C SER A 241 -13.73 10.13 1.46
N LEU A 242 -12.84 9.30 0.91
CA LEU A 242 -13.23 8.05 0.27
C LEU A 242 -13.55 6.96 1.31
N PRO A 243 -14.52 6.09 1.01
CA PRO A 243 -14.78 4.91 1.83
C PRO A 243 -13.61 3.93 1.77
N LYS A 244 -13.53 3.01 2.73
CA LYS A 244 -12.53 1.95 2.72
C LYS A 244 -12.61 1.14 1.42
N ALA A 245 -11.47 1.04 0.73
CA ALA A 245 -11.38 0.32 -0.54
C ALA A 245 -11.69 -1.17 -0.38
N LYS A 246 -12.57 -1.68 -1.23
CA LYS A 246 -12.92 -3.08 -1.33
C LYS A 246 -12.46 -3.64 -2.68
N TYR A 247 -12.21 -4.95 -2.72
CA TYR A 247 -11.87 -5.62 -3.97
C TYR A 247 -13.05 -5.58 -4.94
N ILE A 248 -12.76 -5.17 -6.17
CA ILE A 248 -13.72 -5.18 -7.29
C ILE A 248 -13.14 -6.13 -8.35
N PRO A 249 -13.81 -7.26 -8.67
CA PRO A 249 -13.34 -8.20 -9.67
C PRO A 249 -13.56 -7.63 -11.08
N VAL A 250 -12.48 -7.20 -11.73
CA VAL A 250 -12.50 -6.67 -13.11
C VAL A 250 -11.64 -7.50 -14.05
N CYS A 251 -10.73 -8.32 -13.53
CA CYS A 251 -9.84 -9.16 -14.32
C CYS A 251 -10.58 -10.43 -14.77
N LYS A 252 -10.42 -10.80 -16.04
CA LYS A 252 -11.07 -11.98 -16.64
C LYS A 252 -10.36 -13.29 -16.29
N ASP A 253 -9.09 -13.22 -15.92
CA ASP A 253 -8.31 -14.40 -15.54
C ASP A 253 -8.53 -14.76 -14.07
N GLY A 254 -8.71 -16.06 -13.80
CA GLY A 254 -9.03 -16.62 -12.46
C GLY A 254 -8.22 -15.99 -11.31
N ASP A 255 -8.94 -15.58 -10.29
CA ASP A 255 -8.58 -14.37 -9.53
C ASP A 255 -7.93 -14.58 -8.18
N SER A 256 -7.63 -15.82 -7.77
CA SER A 256 -7.50 -16.05 -6.34
C SER A 256 -6.20 -16.75 -5.98
N PHE A 257 -5.57 -16.30 -4.89
CA PHE A 257 -4.61 -17.12 -4.13
C PHE A 257 -5.33 -18.30 -3.44
N THR A 258 -6.66 -18.22 -3.33
CA THR A 258 -7.53 -19.32 -2.92
C THR A 258 -8.20 -19.88 -4.18
N THR A 259 -8.00 -21.14 -4.51
CA THR A 259 -8.83 -21.80 -5.51
C THR A 259 -10.18 -22.09 -4.90
N SER A 260 -11.20 -21.33 -5.26
CA SER A 260 -12.56 -21.86 -5.18
C SER A 260 -12.67 -22.95 -6.24
N ASN A 261 -12.46 -24.19 -5.88
CA ASN A 261 -12.98 -25.30 -6.65
C ASN A 261 -14.51 -25.16 -6.63
N LYS A 262 -15.06 -24.53 -7.64
CA LYS A 262 -16.42 -24.84 -8.07
C LYS A 262 -16.35 -26.21 -8.73
N SER A 263 -16.19 -27.24 -7.92
CA SER A 263 -16.49 -28.60 -8.33
C SER A 263 -18.01 -28.71 -8.38
N TRP A 264 -18.48 -29.02 -9.52
CA TRP A 264 -19.85 -29.42 -9.76
C TRP A 264 -20.18 -30.66 -8.88
N ASP A 265 -21.27 -30.53 -8.16
CA ASP A 265 -22.10 -31.61 -7.56
C ASP A 265 -21.43 -32.67 -6.67
N SER A 266 -21.67 -32.53 -5.36
CA SER A 266 -22.13 -33.66 -4.54
C SER A 266 -22.78 -33.19 -3.23
N PRO A 267 -23.84 -33.84 -2.76
CA PRO A 267 -24.70 -33.36 -1.69
C PRO A 267 -24.04 -33.55 -0.31
N SER A 268 -24.27 -32.55 0.54
CA SER A 268 -23.83 -32.43 1.92
C SER A 268 -24.33 -33.56 2.81
N GLN A 269 -23.40 -34.19 3.55
CA GLN A 269 -23.69 -34.87 4.81
C GLN A 269 -23.12 -34.06 5.97
N PRO A 270 -23.78 -33.95 7.11
CA PRO A 270 -23.33 -33.17 8.25
C PRO A 270 -22.33 -33.96 9.09
N VAL A 271 -21.18 -33.35 9.41
CA VAL A 271 -20.19 -33.90 10.36
C VAL A 271 -20.29 -33.15 11.69
N PRO A 272 -20.18 -33.84 12.85
CA PRO A 272 -20.41 -33.27 14.17
C PRO A 272 -19.27 -32.32 14.59
N LYS A 273 -19.66 -31.28 15.32
CA LYS A 273 -18.75 -30.32 15.97
C LYS A 273 -18.15 -30.94 17.22
N GLU A 274 -16.87 -31.21 17.22
CA GLU A 274 -16.09 -31.31 18.46
C GLU A 274 -15.14 -30.10 18.56
N GLY A 275 -15.28 -29.38 19.65
CA GLY A 275 -14.58 -28.14 19.87
C GLY A 275 -13.21 -28.35 20.50
N ILE A 276 -12.18 -27.86 19.85
CA ILE A 276 -10.89 -27.56 20.49
C ILE A 276 -10.83 -26.05 20.73
N GLN A 277 -10.98 -25.67 22.00
CA GLN A 277 -10.73 -24.29 22.43
C GLN A 277 -9.22 -24.04 22.44
N ILE A 278 -8.71 -23.42 21.40
CA ILE A 278 -7.37 -22.86 21.40
C ILE A 278 -7.47 -21.43 21.91
N ASN A 279 -6.71 -21.14 22.95
CA ASN A 279 -6.70 -19.85 23.63
C ASN A 279 -6.25 -18.73 22.68
N ARG A 280 -7.23 -18.08 22.04
CA ARG A 280 -7.03 -17.03 21.00
C ARG A 280 -6.43 -15.72 21.56
N SER A 281 -6.42 -15.57 22.88
CA SER A 281 -6.00 -14.32 23.54
C SER A 281 -4.49 -14.09 23.53
N ILE A 282 -3.67 -15.13 23.63
CA ILE A 282 -2.21 -14.99 23.74
C ILE A 282 -1.57 -14.65 22.38
N ILE A 283 -2.02 -15.30 21.33
CA ILE A 283 -1.49 -15.05 19.96
C ILE A 283 -1.90 -13.65 19.47
N HIS A 284 -3.08 -13.18 19.87
CA HIS A 284 -3.58 -11.86 19.48
C HIS A 284 -2.81 -10.72 20.17
N LEU A 285 -2.45 -10.91 21.44
CA LEU A 285 -1.70 -9.91 22.22
C LEU A 285 -0.26 -9.75 21.73
N GLU A 286 0.40 -10.84 21.35
CA GLU A 286 1.75 -10.78 20.74
C GLU A 286 1.77 -10.13 19.38
N ILE A 287 0.75 -10.36 18.55
CA ILE A 287 0.62 -9.71 17.23
C ILE A 287 0.35 -8.21 17.39
N VAL A 288 -0.54 -7.82 18.29
CA VAL A 288 -0.87 -6.41 18.54
C VAL A 288 0.32 -5.66 19.16
N ASN A 289 1.03 -6.24 20.12
CA ASN A 289 2.21 -5.62 20.73
C ASN A 289 3.41 -5.54 19.76
N THR A 290 3.57 -6.51 18.87
CA THR A 290 4.59 -6.49 17.83
C THR A 290 4.23 -5.48 16.75
N MET A 291 2.95 -5.35 16.39
CA MET A 291 2.46 -4.33 15.47
C MET A 291 2.64 -2.92 16.04
N ALA A 292 2.28 -2.67 17.29
CA ALA A 292 2.41 -1.36 17.92
C ALA A 292 3.87 -0.87 17.98
N ARG A 293 4.84 -1.77 18.14
CA ARG A 293 6.28 -1.42 18.13
C ARG A 293 6.86 -1.19 16.74
N LEU A 294 6.27 -1.77 15.68
CA LEU A 294 6.75 -1.66 14.29
C LEU A 294 6.09 -0.52 13.52
N ILE A 295 5.03 0.07 14.06
CA ILE A 295 4.16 0.97 13.33
C ILE A 295 4.23 2.39 13.93
N GLN A 296 5.38 2.95 13.91
CA GLN A 296 5.51 4.39 13.98
C GLN A 296 5.14 4.95 12.61
N GLY A 297 3.89 5.33 12.43
CA GLY A 297 3.59 6.34 11.44
C GLY A 297 2.63 6.09 10.31
N THR A 298 1.66 5.18 10.38
CA THR A 298 0.58 5.15 9.37
C THR A 298 -0.81 5.25 10.00
N ARG A 299 -1.66 6.10 9.44
CA ARG A 299 -3.08 6.26 9.84
C ARG A 299 -3.90 5.00 9.61
N ILE A 300 -3.49 4.14 8.66
CA ILE A 300 -4.04 2.78 8.45
C ILE A 300 -4.05 1.97 9.74
N VAL A 301 -3.09 2.22 10.60
CA VAL A 301 -2.97 1.53 11.88
C VAL A 301 -3.91 2.08 12.93
N THR A 302 -4.09 3.39 12.96
CA THR A 302 -5.10 4.00 13.84
C THR A 302 -6.49 3.46 13.48
N ASP A 303 -6.78 3.30 12.18
CA ASP A 303 -8.03 2.71 11.73
C ASP A 303 -8.14 1.21 12.03
N ILE A 304 -7.04 0.45 11.93
CA ILE A 304 -7.02 -0.97 12.34
C ILE A 304 -7.17 -1.09 13.87
N ILE A 305 -6.53 -0.23 14.65
CA ILE A 305 -6.68 -0.19 16.11
C ILE A 305 -8.11 0.21 16.49
N ASN A 306 -8.67 1.24 15.89
CA ASN A 306 -10.05 1.67 16.14
C ASN A 306 -11.08 0.60 15.73
N ILE A 307 -10.86 -0.14 14.64
CA ILE A 307 -11.72 -1.26 14.24
C ILE A 307 -11.59 -2.44 15.22
N LEU A 308 -10.43 -2.63 15.82
CA LEU A 308 -10.22 -3.64 16.85
C LEU A 308 -10.84 -3.21 18.18
N GLU A 309 -10.76 -1.94 18.57
CA GLU A 309 -11.36 -1.39 19.79
C GLU A 309 -12.90 -1.39 19.74
N ILE A 310 -13.52 -1.10 18.60
CA ILE A 310 -14.99 -1.17 18.44
C ILE A 310 -15.52 -2.61 18.61
N ARG A 311 -14.70 -3.65 18.38
CA ARG A 311 -15.09 -5.04 18.60
C ARG A 311 -14.90 -5.54 20.02
N PHE A 312 -14.26 -4.77 20.91
CA PHE A 312 -13.93 -5.16 22.30
C PHE A 312 -14.47 -4.18 23.34
N GLN A 313 -15.69 -3.70 23.19
CA GLN A 313 -16.39 -3.04 24.31
C GLN A 313 -16.60 -4.06 25.43
N GLY A 314 -15.70 -4.04 26.43
CA GLY A 314 -15.81 -4.88 27.63
C GLY A 314 -14.50 -5.14 28.38
N VAL A 315 -13.33 -4.69 27.93
CA VAL A 315 -12.06 -4.88 28.64
C VAL A 315 -11.43 -3.52 28.96
N PRO A 316 -11.06 -3.21 30.22
CA PRO A 316 -10.49 -1.91 30.57
C PRO A 316 -9.12 -1.70 29.93
N VAL A 317 -8.96 -0.59 29.23
CA VAL A 317 -7.72 -0.13 28.60
C VAL A 317 -6.86 0.53 29.69
N TYR A 318 -5.68 -0.03 29.95
CA TYR A 318 -4.65 0.66 30.74
C TYR A 318 -3.96 1.71 29.87
N HIS A 319 -4.13 2.98 30.25
CA HIS A 319 -3.39 4.09 29.67
C HIS A 319 -1.90 4.01 30.05
N PHE A 320 -1.04 3.76 29.09
CA PHE A 320 0.39 4.06 29.21
C PHE A 320 0.63 5.49 28.75
N LYS A 321 1.06 6.34 29.69
CA LYS A 321 1.68 7.64 29.39
C LYS A 321 3.11 7.41 28.86
N PHE A 322 3.42 8.01 27.76
CA PHE A 322 4.80 8.23 27.30
C PHE A 322 5.22 9.64 27.67
#